data_2e010488d56916791dbc05054604b478
#
_entry.id   2e010488d56916791dbc05054604b478
#
_cell.length_a   1.000
_cell.length_b   1.000
_cell.length_c   1.000
_cell.angle_alpha   90.00
_cell.angle_beta   90.00
_cell.angle_gamma   90.00
#
_symmetry.space_group_name_H-M   'P 1'
#
loop_
_entity.id
_entity.type
_entity.pdbx_description
1 polymer ?
#
loop_
_entity_poly.entity_id
_entity_poly.type
_entity_poly.pdbx_seq_one_letter_code
_entity_poly.pdbx_strand_id
1 'polypeptide(L)'
;METTENKVENNIEFKSDGEPVKDDSVLGKNTYVFSPTDNKDEIQEKVSQIFARQESNQFGDERYALLFKPGDYGTSLEINVGFYTQVLGLGILPTDTNINKLWVNADWMFHNATCNFWRSAENFSVNDYCMWANSQAVSLRRVNFNDGIVLSDGEGWSSGGFMADCKVEKMVSSGSQQQYLFRNNNWGYFENGVWNMVFAGVNVDTIPTGGWPYEPYTKEETVPKIQEKPYLVYDEDNGYGVMVPEKRTECQGISWENGVKGTFYSLNMFYVADAQKDNADTINKALKEGKNLLLTPGIYTLDKPITVEEKDTIIYGMGLATLVSTNGNACEAGDKQSETLLKVGNEKAEVSHSDNPICFSDVYFRVGGANYKGKVKNCVTINSNDVIGDNFWVWRADHGDNVGWDMNTAPNGIVINGDNVTMYGLFVEHFQEYQTIWNGNGGKLYFYQSEMPYDAPNQKYYMSHNGKVKGYASFKIGDEVNDFYGCGLGIYCYNRDANIEIFSGAEIPDKDGVEIRNIVTVKLNGQGQITHVINDKGDSVTSSGDTARIQSYENGEKEKY
;
A
#
# COMPACT_ATOMS: atom_id res chain seq x y z
N MET A 1 -17.72 -8.04 44.02
CA MET A 1 -16.46 -8.18 43.31
C MET A 1 -16.39 -6.99 42.40
N GLU A 2 -15.62 -5.98 42.78
CA GLU A 2 -15.34 -4.84 41.90
C GLU A 2 -14.42 -5.36 40.80
N THR A 3 -14.92 -5.38 39.58
CA THR A 3 -14.09 -5.54 38.39
C THR A 3 -13.25 -4.28 38.29
N THR A 4 -11.97 -4.35 38.67
CA THR A 4 -10.99 -3.35 38.29
C THR A 4 -10.90 -3.38 36.76
N GLU A 5 -11.56 -2.42 36.10
CA GLU A 5 -11.24 -2.08 34.72
C GLU A 5 -9.75 -1.72 34.71
N ASN A 6 -8.94 -2.57 34.10
CA ASN A 6 -7.56 -2.21 33.77
C ASN A 6 -7.65 -1.03 32.77
N LYS A 7 -7.50 0.18 33.29
CA LYS A 7 -7.33 1.34 32.41
C LYS A 7 -6.08 1.12 31.59
N VAL A 8 -6.27 1.02 30.30
CA VAL A 8 -5.21 0.99 29.30
C VAL A 8 -4.39 2.29 29.46
N GLU A 9 -3.12 2.19 29.76
CA GLU A 9 -2.27 3.34 30.05
C GLU A 9 -1.51 3.73 28.79
N ASN A 10 -1.86 4.87 28.19
CA ASN A 10 -1.14 5.43 27.05
C ASN A 10 0.16 6.10 27.53
N ASN A 11 1.25 5.90 26.80
CA ASN A 11 2.54 6.56 27.02
C ASN A 11 2.85 7.44 25.81
N ILE A 12 2.38 8.69 25.84
CA ILE A 12 2.46 9.64 24.74
C ILE A 12 3.28 10.86 25.14
N GLU A 13 4.32 11.16 24.37
CA GLU A 13 5.02 12.43 24.42
C GLU A 13 4.25 13.46 23.59
N PHE A 14 4.03 14.67 24.13
CA PHE A 14 3.36 15.76 23.43
C PHE A 14 4.36 16.82 22.97
N LYS A 15 4.34 17.17 21.68
CA LYS A 15 5.15 18.23 21.08
C LYS A 15 4.25 19.29 20.44
N SER A 16 4.57 20.56 20.69
CA SER A 16 3.80 21.72 20.22
C SER A 16 4.70 22.95 20.12
N ASP A 17 4.45 23.80 19.11
CA ASP A 17 5.13 25.10 18.91
C ASP A 17 4.25 26.30 19.34
N GLY A 18 3.05 26.09 19.89
CA GLY A 18 2.13 27.17 20.24
C GLY A 18 0.74 26.68 20.63
N GLU A 19 -0.27 27.51 20.43
CA GLU A 19 -1.64 27.22 20.79
C GLU A 19 -2.22 26.05 19.99
N PRO A 20 -3.07 25.21 20.62
CA PRO A 20 -3.74 24.10 19.95
C PRO A 20 -4.60 24.54 18.78
N VAL A 21 -4.53 23.83 17.66
CA VAL A 21 -5.38 24.05 16.48
C VAL A 21 -6.65 23.23 16.63
N LYS A 22 -7.80 23.88 16.81
CA LYS A 22 -9.11 23.23 17.03
C LYS A 22 -10.13 23.51 15.92
N ASP A 23 -9.81 24.42 14.99
CA ASP A 23 -10.68 24.78 13.87
C ASP A 23 -10.65 23.71 12.78
N ASP A 24 -11.78 23.06 12.53
CA ASP A 24 -11.94 22.01 11.54
C ASP A 24 -11.67 22.53 10.11
N SER A 25 -11.91 23.83 9.85
CA SER A 25 -11.76 24.43 8.52
C SER A 25 -10.32 24.44 7.99
N VAL A 26 -9.32 24.32 8.87
CA VAL A 26 -7.91 24.25 8.48
C VAL A 26 -7.58 22.99 7.67
N LEU A 27 -8.39 21.93 7.79
CA LEU A 27 -8.18 20.66 7.12
C LEU A 27 -8.65 20.63 5.65
N GLY A 28 -9.09 21.77 5.11
CA GLY A 28 -9.44 21.96 3.71
C GLY A 28 -10.90 21.62 3.37
N LYS A 29 -11.35 22.13 2.22
CA LYS A 29 -12.77 22.10 1.82
C LYS A 29 -13.35 20.70 1.53
N ASN A 30 -12.51 19.74 1.20
CA ASN A 30 -12.92 18.37 0.90
C ASN A 30 -12.75 17.42 2.09
N THR A 31 -12.56 17.98 3.25
CA THR A 31 -12.53 17.29 4.53
C THR A 31 -13.84 17.54 5.27
N TYR A 32 -14.50 16.48 5.66
CA TYR A 32 -15.73 16.53 6.44
C TYR A 32 -15.45 15.97 7.82
N VAL A 33 -15.57 16.81 8.84
CA VAL A 33 -15.36 16.42 10.23
C VAL A 33 -16.72 16.27 10.88
N PHE A 34 -17.00 15.11 11.45
CA PHE A 34 -18.22 14.77 12.13
C PHE A 34 -17.99 14.64 13.63
N SER A 35 -18.98 15.10 14.42
CA SER A 35 -19.03 14.93 15.85
C SER A 35 -20.09 13.89 16.24
N PRO A 36 -19.91 13.14 17.33
CA PRO A 36 -20.94 12.22 17.80
C PRO A 36 -22.25 12.91 18.21
N THR A 37 -22.25 14.22 18.40
CA THR A 37 -23.43 15.05 18.69
C THR A 37 -24.15 15.56 17.44
N ASP A 38 -23.57 15.42 16.26
CA ASP A 38 -24.20 15.84 15.01
C ASP A 38 -25.43 14.98 14.67
N ASN A 39 -26.31 15.53 13.84
CA ASN A 39 -27.49 14.82 13.36
C ASN A 39 -27.06 13.62 12.49
N LYS A 40 -27.45 12.41 12.89
CA LYS A 40 -27.05 11.17 12.22
C LYS A 40 -27.57 11.07 10.77
N ASP A 41 -28.76 11.60 10.51
CA ASP A 41 -29.35 11.59 9.16
C ASP A 41 -28.55 12.52 8.22
N GLU A 42 -28.09 13.68 8.73
CA GLU A 42 -27.24 14.60 7.97
C GLU A 42 -25.85 14.00 7.68
N ILE A 43 -25.26 13.29 8.66
CA ILE A 43 -24.01 12.55 8.45
C ILE A 43 -24.23 11.49 7.36
N GLN A 44 -25.29 10.68 7.48
CA GLN A 44 -25.60 9.62 6.52
C GLN A 44 -25.84 10.19 5.12
N GLU A 45 -26.59 11.28 5.01
CA GLU A 45 -26.81 11.95 3.72
C GLU A 45 -25.49 12.39 3.09
N LYS A 46 -24.61 13.02 3.87
CA LYS A 46 -23.31 13.51 3.39
C LYS A 46 -22.41 12.37 2.90
N VAL A 47 -22.25 11.30 3.68
CA VAL A 47 -21.39 10.16 3.28
C VAL A 47 -21.97 9.45 2.06
N SER A 48 -23.28 9.33 1.96
CA SER A 48 -23.98 8.74 0.81
C SER A 48 -23.81 9.58 -0.47
N GLN A 49 -23.88 10.91 -0.36
CA GLN A 49 -23.64 11.82 -1.50
C GLN A 49 -22.20 11.72 -2.02
N ILE A 50 -21.22 11.59 -1.13
CA ILE A 50 -19.80 11.42 -1.52
C ILE A 50 -19.60 10.06 -2.19
N PHE A 51 -20.14 9.00 -1.61
CA PHE A 51 -20.08 7.66 -2.20
C PHE A 51 -20.68 7.65 -3.61
N ALA A 52 -21.87 8.19 -3.81
CA ALA A 52 -22.54 8.24 -5.11
C ALA A 52 -21.70 8.92 -6.21
N ARG A 53 -20.84 9.88 -5.85
CA ARG A 53 -19.90 10.51 -6.80
C ARG A 53 -18.66 9.67 -7.03
N GLN A 54 -18.22 8.92 -6.01
CA GLN A 54 -16.92 8.26 -5.98
C GLN A 54 -17.00 6.74 -6.22
N GLU A 55 -18.19 6.15 -6.31
CA GLU A 55 -18.37 4.70 -6.49
C GLU A 55 -17.60 4.15 -7.71
N SER A 56 -17.69 4.84 -8.85
CA SER A 56 -17.04 4.43 -10.11
C SER A 56 -16.01 5.44 -10.64
N ASN A 57 -15.60 6.42 -9.79
CA ASN A 57 -14.78 7.57 -10.20
C ASN A 57 -13.27 7.24 -10.21
N GLN A 58 -12.87 6.18 -10.89
CA GLN A 58 -11.51 5.64 -10.89
C GLN A 58 -10.42 6.63 -11.31
N PHE A 59 -10.71 7.54 -12.24
CA PHE A 59 -9.75 8.52 -12.77
C PHE A 59 -10.16 9.97 -12.53
N GLY A 60 -11.13 10.21 -11.64
CA GLY A 60 -11.62 11.54 -11.32
C GLY A 60 -10.68 12.39 -10.48
N ASP A 61 -10.97 13.68 -10.45
CA ASP A 61 -10.14 14.69 -9.79
C ASP A 61 -10.52 14.93 -8.33
N GLU A 62 -11.62 14.37 -7.86
CA GLU A 62 -12.11 14.58 -6.50
C GLU A 62 -11.37 13.70 -5.49
N ARG A 63 -11.06 14.29 -4.32
CA ARG A 63 -10.40 13.65 -3.17
C ARG A 63 -11.14 14.03 -1.91
N TYR A 64 -11.47 13.06 -1.03
CA TYR A 64 -12.26 13.30 0.17
C TYR A 64 -11.66 12.64 1.41
N ALA A 65 -11.77 13.32 2.55
CA ALA A 65 -11.54 12.77 3.86
C ALA A 65 -12.81 12.89 4.72
N LEU A 66 -13.26 11.76 5.28
CA LEU A 66 -14.36 11.65 6.22
C LEU A 66 -13.79 11.37 7.60
N LEU A 67 -13.80 12.35 8.48
CA LEU A 67 -13.15 12.32 9.78
C LEU A 67 -14.19 12.28 10.90
N PHE A 68 -14.03 11.36 11.84
CA PHE A 68 -14.96 11.13 12.92
C PHE A 68 -14.28 11.41 14.27
N LYS A 69 -14.71 12.47 14.98
CA LYS A 69 -14.24 12.77 16.34
C LYS A 69 -14.60 11.62 17.30
N PRO A 70 -13.86 11.45 18.40
CA PRO A 70 -14.14 10.39 19.37
C PRO A 70 -15.58 10.38 19.85
N GLY A 71 -16.19 9.19 19.93
CA GLY A 71 -17.56 8.98 20.41
C GLY A 71 -18.31 7.91 19.63
N ASP A 72 -19.57 7.71 20.00
CA ASP A 72 -20.46 6.70 19.42
C ASP A 72 -21.42 7.35 18.41
N TYR A 73 -21.38 6.85 17.19
CA TYR A 73 -22.23 7.30 16.07
C TYR A 73 -23.52 6.49 15.94
N GLY A 74 -23.83 5.62 16.91
CA GLY A 74 -25.10 4.86 16.99
C GLY A 74 -25.11 3.64 16.07
N THR A 75 -26.30 3.10 15.84
CA THR A 75 -26.52 1.81 15.15
C THR A 75 -27.09 1.94 13.74
N SER A 76 -27.19 3.14 13.20
CA SER A 76 -27.78 3.38 11.88
C SER A 76 -26.79 3.89 10.83
N LEU A 77 -25.60 4.37 11.23
CA LEU A 77 -24.64 4.94 10.29
C LEU A 77 -23.95 3.82 9.48
N GLU A 78 -24.11 3.87 8.17
CA GLU A 78 -23.46 2.98 7.20
C GLU A 78 -22.55 3.79 6.27
N ILE A 79 -21.28 3.46 6.21
CA ILE A 79 -20.29 4.15 5.39
C ILE A 79 -19.87 3.25 4.22
N ASN A 80 -20.32 3.58 3.02
CA ASN A 80 -19.77 3.05 1.79
C ASN A 80 -18.57 3.89 1.36
N VAL A 81 -17.46 3.24 1.01
CA VAL A 81 -16.22 3.93 0.64
C VAL A 81 -15.95 3.78 -0.85
N GLY A 82 -15.97 4.91 -1.57
CA GLY A 82 -15.66 4.98 -3.00
C GLY A 82 -14.20 5.33 -3.28
N PHE A 83 -13.88 5.57 -4.56
CA PHE A 83 -12.54 6.00 -4.97
C PHE A 83 -12.11 7.29 -4.27
N TYR A 84 -10.81 7.41 -4.01
CA TYR A 84 -10.17 8.59 -3.42
C TYR A 84 -10.85 9.12 -2.16
N THR A 85 -11.40 8.22 -1.37
CA THR A 85 -12.06 8.51 -0.10
C THR A 85 -11.33 7.82 1.04
N GLN A 86 -10.93 8.61 2.03
CA GLN A 86 -10.39 8.13 3.30
C GLN A 86 -11.44 8.27 4.39
N VAL A 87 -11.63 7.24 5.19
CA VAL A 87 -12.42 7.25 6.43
C VAL A 87 -11.47 7.11 7.60
N LEU A 88 -11.52 8.03 8.57
CA LEU A 88 -10.59 8.07 9.69
C LEU A 88 -11.30 8.44 11.00
N GLY A 89 -11.10 7.62 12.03
CA GLY A 89 -11.43 7.96 13.41
C GLY A 89 -10.32 8.82 14.03
N LEU A 90 -10.68 9.90 14.69
CA LEU A 90 -9.75 10.88 15.26
C LEU A 90 -9.38 10.60 16.72
N GLY A 91 -9.71 9.42 17.25
CA GLY A 91 -9.32 9.00 18.59
C GLY A 91 -7.82 8.60 18.66
N ILE A 92 -7.29 8.51 19.86
CA ILE A 92 -5.95 7.96 20.12
C ILE A 92 -5.97 6.45 19.91
N LEU A 93 -7.05 5.79 20.35
CA LEU A 93 -7.30 4.36 20.15
C LEU A 93 -8.40 4.15 19.12
N PRO A 94 -8.37 3.05 18.36
CA PRO A 94 -9.50 2.68 17.49
C PRO A 94 -10.84 2.58 18.23
N THR A 95 -10.80 2.20 19.49
CA THR A 95 -12.00 2.06 20.33
C THR A 95 -12.61 3.38 20.81
N ASP A 96 -11.95 4.50 20.57
CA ASP A 96 -12.48 5.82 20.94
C ASP A 96 -13.57 6.31 19.98
N THR A 97 -13.62 5.79 18.76
CA THR A 97 -14.61 6.16 17.74
C THR A 97 -15.37 4.92 17.29
N ASN A 98 -16.70 4.93 17.43
CA ASN A 98 -17.52 3.76 17.14
C ASN A 98 -18.52 4.04 16.02
N ILE A 99 -18.40 3.30 14.91
CA ILE A 99 -19.24 3.39 13.70
C ILE A 99 -20.01 2.08 13.55
N ASN A 100 -21.26 2.14 13.06
CA ASN A 100 -22.03 0.92 12.92
C ASN A 100 -21.50 0.02 11.81
N LYS A 101 -21.38 0.53 10.58
CA LYS A 101 -21.07 -0.30 9.41
C LYS A 101 -20.09 0.38 8.47
N LEU A 102 -19.12 -0.39 8.01
CA LEU A 102 -18.16 -0.03 6.97
C LEU A 102 -18.35 -0.98 5.78
N TRP A 103 -18.41 -0.41 4.56
CA TRP A 103 -18.75 -1.21 3.39
C TRP A 103 -17.99 -0.78 2.14
N VAL A 104 -17.46 -1.76 1.39
CA VAL A 104 -17.00 -1.59 0.01
C VAL A 104 -17.56 -2.75 -0.79
N ASN A 105 -18.49 -2.47 -1.68
CA ASN A 105 -19.00 -3.42 -2.67
C ASN A 105 -18.39 -3.18 -4.05
N ALA A 106 -18.73 -4.00 -5.02
CA ALA A 106 -18.32 -3.88 -6.40
C ALA A 106 -19.52 -3.84 -7.37
N ASP A 107 -20.64 -3.26 -6.93
CA ASP A 107 -21.88 -3.19 -7.72
C ASP A 107 -21.67 -2.51 -9.08
N TRP A 108 -20.86 -1.46 -9.15
CA TRP A 108 -20.53 -0.74 -10.36
C TRP A 108 -19.81 -1.60 -11.43
N MET A 109 -19.22 -2.74 -11.05
CA MET A 109 -18.55 -3.70 -11.93
C MET A 109 -19.13 -5.12 -11.81
N PHE A 110 -20.41 -5.25 -11.51
CA PHE A 110 -21.09 -6.55 -11.42
C PHE A 110 -20.39 -7.54 -10.47
N HIS A 111 -20.07 -7.09 -9.25
CA HIS A 111 -19.36 -7.78 -8.19
C HIS A 111 -17.86 -8.05 -8.45
N ASN A 112 -17.30 -7.55 -9.56
CA ASN A 112 -15.88 -7.65 -9.84
C ASN A 112 -15.11 -6.49 -9.19
N ALA A 113 -14.39 -6.77 -8.11
CA ALA A 113 -13.65 -5.77 -7.35
C ALA A 113 -12.21 -5.53 -7.85
N THR A 114 -11.81 -6.11 -8.99
CA THR A 114 -10.41 -6.00 -9.48
C THR A 114 -9.97 -4.57 -9.80
N CYS A 115 -10.89 -3.62 -9.91
CA CYS A 115 -10.59 -2.20 -10.06
C CYS A 115 -11.04 -1.34 -8.86
N ASN A 116 -11.40 -1.93 -7.71
CA ASN A 116 -11.73 -1.17 -6.50
C ASN A 116 -10.46 -0.66 -5.80
N PHE A 117 -9.86 0.38 -6.36
CA PHE A 117 -8.61 1.01 -5.92
C PHE A 117 -8.82 2.27 -5.07
N TRP A 118 -7.74 2.87 -4.62
CA TRP A 118 -7.65 4.25 -4.10
C TRP A 118 -8.64 4.59 -3.00
N ARG A 119 -8.58 3.88 -1.88
CA ARG A 119 -9.41 4.16 -0.69
C ARG A 119 -8.74 3.71 0.58
N SER A 120 -9.16 4.23 1.73
CA SER A 120 -8.64 3.78 3.02
C SER A 120 -9.65 3.92 4.14
N ALA A 121 -9.48 3.07 5.16
CA ALA A 121 -10.23 3.15 6.41
C ALA A 121 -9.28 2.90 7.58
N GLU A 122 -9.27 3.81 8.57
CA GLU A 122 -8.27 3.82 9.62
C GLU A 122 -8.82 4.27 10.98
N ASN A 123 -8.36 3.61 12.05
CA ASN A 123 -8.43 4.06 13.43
C ASN A 123 -9.84 4.28 14.00
N PHE A 124 -10.74 3.31 13.86
CA PHE A 124 -12.07 3.31 14.48
C PHE A 124 -12.58 1.89 14.72
N SER A 125 -13.69 1.76 15.47
CA SER A 125 -14.41 0.51 15.66
C SER A 125 -15.60 0.40 14.73
N VAL A 126 -15.90 -0.82 14.27
CA VAL A 126 -17.05 -1.19 13.43
C VAL A 126 -17.88 -2.23 14.16
N ASN A 127 -19.18 -2.00 14.32
CA ASN A 127 -20.06 -2.88 15.09
C ASN A 127 -20.61 -4.04 14.28
N ASP A 128 -21.02 -3.79 13.03
CA ASP A 128 -21.68 -4.76 12.18
C ASP A 128 -20.66 -5.47 11.28
N TYR A 129 -21.07 -6.59 10.69
CA TYR A 129 -20.29 -7.33 9.70
C TYR A 129 -19.84 -6.42 8.55
N CYS A 130 -18.58 -6.52 8.17
CA CYS A 130 -17.97 -5.68 7.14
C CYS A 130 -17.75 -6.45 5.83
N MET A 131 -18.08 -5.84 4.69
CA MET A 131 -17.57 -6.22 3.38
C MET A 131 -16.54 -5.18 2.93
N TRP A 132 -15.35 -5.66 2.59
CA TRP A 132 -14.25 -4.83 2.12
C TRP A 132 -13.70 -5.38 0.81
N ALA A 133 -14.54 -5.36 -0.24
CA ALA A 133 -14.23 -5.89 -1.57
C ALA A 133 -13.34 -4.92 -2.33
N ASN A 134 -12.04 -5.14 -2.26
CA ASN A 134 -11.02 -4.23 -2.77
C ASN A 134 -9.92 -4.93 -3.57
N SER A 135 -9.12 -4.11 -4.22
CA SER A 135 -7.86 -4.46 -4.87
C SER A 135 -6.73 -3.51 -4.43
N GLN A 136 -5.72 -3.28 -5.25
CA GLN A 136 -4.51 -2.54 -4.88
C GLN A 136 -4.79 -1.08 -4.48
N ALA A 137 -3.81 -0.43 -3.85
CA ALA A 137 -3.87 0.94 -3.32
C ALA A 137 -5.04 1.16 -2.35
N VAL A 138 -5.30 0.17 -1.53
CA VAL A 138 -6.32 0.21 -0.49
C VAL A 138 -5.69 -0.20 0.83
N SER A 139 -5.90 0.60 1.86
CA SER A 139 -5.41 0.29 3.20
C SER A 139 -6.55 0.16 4.20
N LEU A 140 -6.39 -0.84 5.07
CA LEU A 140 -7.21 -1.07 6.23
C LEU A 140 -6.28 -1.15 7.43
N ARG A 141 -6.29 -0.12 8.29
CA ARG A 141 -5.33 0.00 9.39
C ARG A 141 -5.99 0.36 10.70
N ARG A 142 -5.57 -0.29 11.78
CA ARG A 142 -6.02 0.06 13.13
C ARG A 142 -7.54 0.13 13.25
N VAL A 143 -8.25 -0.84 12.67
CA VAL A 143 -9.70 -0.95 12.79
C VAL A 143 -10.03 -2.10 13.72
N ASN A 144 -10.95 -1.85 14.67
CA ASN A 144 -11.49 -2.83 15.57
C ASN A 144 -12.86 -3.29 15.06
N PHE A 145 -12.95 -4.49 14.54
CA PHE A 145 -14.21 -5.10 14.09
C PHE A 145 -14.82 -5.93 15.21
N ASN A 146 -15.97 -5.50 15.69
CA ASN A 146 -16.73 -6.23 16.71
C ASN A 146 -17.48 -7.46 16.14
N ASP A 147 -17.52 -7.60 14.82
CA ASP A 147 -18.01 -8.77 14.10
C ASP A 147 -16.91 -9.32 13.15
N GLY A 148 -17.28 -9.92 12.05
CA GLY A 148 -16.40 -10.45 11.02
C GLY A 148 -16.23 -9.50 9.84
N ILE A 149 -15.29 -9.87 8.96
CA ILE A 149 -15.03 -9.16 7.71
C ILE A 149 -14.85 -10.14 6.55
N VAL A 150 -15.45 -9.81 5.39
CA VAL A 150 -15.15 -10.46 4.11
C VAL A 150 -14.46 -9.48 3.17
N LEU A 151 -13.43 -9.97 2.47
CA LEU A 151 -12.57 -9.14 1.61
C LEU A 151 -12.94 -9.25 0.12
N SER A 152 -14.11 -9.77 -0.19
CA SER A 152 -14.63 -9.92 -1.55
C SER A 152 -16.12 -9.61 -1.61
N ASP A 153 -16.65 -9.39 -2.80
CA ASP A 153 -18.08 -9.24 -3.06
C ASP A 153 -18.64 -10.51 -3.69
N GLY A 154 -19.17 -11.39 -2.84
CA GLY A 154 -19.67 -12.69 -3.25
C GLY A 154 -18.59 -13.53 -3.94
N GLU A 155 -18.93 -14.06 -5.12
CA GLU A 155 -18.01 -14.84 -5.96
C GLU A 155 -17.22 -13.96 -6.96
N GLY A 156 -17.39 -12.65 -6.92
CA GLY A 156 -16.68 -11.72 -7.77
C GLY A 156 -15.17 -11.69 -7.49
N TRP A 157 -14.39 -11.38 -8.50
CA TRP A 157 -12.92 -11.37 -8.42
C TRP A 157 -12.40 -10.18 -7.61
N SER A 158 -11.28 -10.39 -6.91
CA SER A 158 -10.55 -9.35 -6.17
C SER A 158 -9.05 -9.63 -6.28
N SER A 159 -8.24 -8.61 -6.58
CA SER A 159 -6.85 -8.80 -6.99
C SER A 159 -5.81 -8.29 -5.99
N GLY A 160 -6.12 -8.36 -4.70
CA GLY A 160 -5.14 -8.08 -3.67
C GLY A 160 -5.52 -6.94 -2.74
N GLY A 161 -4.73 -6.79 -1.69
CA GLY A 161 -4.93 -5.72 -0.73
C GLY A 161 -4.02 -5.85 0.48
N PHE A 162 -4.30 -5.03 1.47
CA PHE A 162 -3.47 -4.85 2.63
C PHE A 162 -4.32 -4.59 3.88
N MET A 163 -4.03 -5.32 4.94
CA MET A 163 -4.65 -5.13 6.26
C MET A 163 -3.58 -5.18 7.34
N ALA A 164 -3.48 -4.16 8.18
CA ALA A 164 -2.47 -4.09 9.23
C ALA A 164 -3.01 -3.50 10.53
N ASP A 165 -2.50 -4.02 11.65
CA ASP A 165 -2.77 -3.51 12.99
C ASP A 165 -4.27 -3.49 13.33
N CYS A 166 -5.05 -4.41 12.75
CA CYS A 166 -6.49 -4.54 12.94
C CYS A 166 -6.82 -5.70 13.90
N LYS A 167 -7.91 -5.52 14.64
CA LYS A 167 -8.53 -6.56 15.46
C LYS A 167 -9.88 -6.96 14.88
N VAL A 168 -10.15 -8.26 14.76
CA VAL A 168 -11.42 -8.80 14.31
C VAL A 168 -11.91 -9.83 15.32
N GLU A 169 -13.00 -9.57 16.00
CA GLU A 169 -13.47 -10.46 17.08
C GLU A 169 -13.87 -11.86 16.56
N LYS A 170 -14.36 -11.94 15.34
CA LYS A 170 -14.81 -13.21 14.76
C LYS A 170 -13.91 -13.66 13.60
N MET A 171 -14.39 -13.61 12.41
CA MET A 171 -13.79 -14.19 11.21
C MET A 171 -13.25 -13.14 10.26
N VAL A 172 -12.07 -13.40 9.69
CA VAL A 172 -11.60 -12.80 8.45
C VAL A 172 -11.75 -13.82 7.32
N SER A 173 -12.62 -13.54 6.35
CA SER A 173 -12.74 -14.34 5.14
C SER A 173 -12.11 -13.58 3.98
N SER A 174 -11.08 -14.13 3.36
CA SER A 174 -10.52 -13.52 2.15
C SER A 174 -11.41 -13.73 0.93
N GLY A 175 -12.38 -14.66 1.00
CA GLY A 175 -13.28 -14.97 -0.12
C GLY A 175 -12.52 -15.31 -1.39
N SER A 176 -12.81 -14.59 -2.46
CA SER A 176 -12.18 -14.75 -3.78
C SER A 176 -10.88 -13.93 -3.97
N GLN A 177 -10.33 -13.34 -2.92
CA GLN A 177 -9.06 -12.60 -3.02
C GLN A 177 -7.94 -13.47 -3.58
N GLN A 178 -7.31 -12.98 -4.64
CA GLN A 178 -6.22 -13.68 -5.32
C GLN A 178 -4.94 -13.67 -4.50
N GLN A 179 -4.67 -12.56 -3.83
CA GLN A 179 -3.51 -12.36 -2.97
C GLN A 179 -3.79 -11.29 -1.92
N TYR A 180 -3.16 -11.37 -0.76
CA TYR A 180 -3.36 -10.38 0.30
C TYR A 180 -2.21 -10.40 1.32
N LEU A 181 -1.85 -9.22 1.85
CA LEU A 181 -0.95 -9.13 3.00
C LEU A 181 -1.70 -8.78 4.28
N PHE A 182 -1.49 -9.60 5.29
CA PHE A 182 -1.97 -9.38 6.66
C PHE A 182 -0.77 -9.18 7.58
N ARG A 183 -0.63 -8.00 8.19
CA ARG A 183 0.51 -7.66 9.02
C ARG A 183 0.07 -7.22 10.43
N ASN A 184 0.56 -7.90 11.47
CA ASN A 184 0.27 -7.55 12.87
C ASN A 184 -1.22 -7.45 13.20
N ASN A 185 -2.03 -8.37 12.73
CA ASN A 185 -3.47 -8.42 13.04
C ASN A 185 -3.77 -9.45 14.13
N ASN A 186 -4.89 -9.26 14.82
CA ASN A 186 -5.50 -10.24 15.71
C ASN A 186 -6.92 -10.57 15.20
N TRP A 187 -7.30 -11.84 15.17
CA TRP A 187 -8.65 -12.29 14.81
C TRP A 187 -9.06 -13.60 15.48
N GLY A 188 -10.36 -13.92 15.44
CA GLY A 188 -10.85 -15.19 15.94
C GLY A 188 -10.40 -16.37 15.07
N TYR A 189 -10.61 -16.31 13.77
CA TYR A 189 -10.08 -17.26 12.79
C TYR A 189 -10.05 -16.66 11.38
N PHE A 190 -9.30 -17.33 10.49
CA PHE A 190 -9.15 -16.93 9.09
C PHE A 190 -9.63 -18.05 8.16
N GLU A 191 -10.18 -17.68 7.00
CA GLU A 191 -10.53 -18.66 5.96
C GLU A 191 -10.34 -18.12 4.53
N ASN A 192 -10.22 -19.06 3.60
CA ASN A 192 -10.11 -18.85 2.17
C ASN A 192 -8.77 -18.26 1.69
N GLY A 193 -8.68 -18.03 0.39
CA GLY A 193 -7.51 -17.54 -0.33
C GLY A 193 -7.30 -18.27 -1.63
N VAL A 194 -6.79 -17.59 -2.67
CA VAL A 194 -6.66 -18.21 -3.99
C VAL A 194 -5.21 -18.57 -4.34
N TRP A 195 -4.30 -17.59 -4.39
CA TRP A 195 -2.94 -17.86 -4.87
C TRP A 195 -1.82 -17.51 -3.89
N ASN A 196 -1.94 -16.40 -3.15
CA ASN A 196 -0.85 -15.90 -2.30
C ASN A 196 -1.37 -15.08 -1.12
N MET A 197 -1.51 -15.69 0.04
CA MET A 197 -1.88 -15.04 1.29
C MET A 197 -0.68 -15.01 2.22
N VAL A 198 -0.21 -13.83 2.59
CA VAL A 198 0.94 -13.66 3.46
C VAL A 198 0.50 -13.12 4.82
N PHE A 199 0.92 -13.79 5.86
CA PHE A 199 0.64 -13.46 7.26
C PHE A 199 1.96 -13.15 7.95
N ALA A 200 2.19 -11.89 8.32
CA ALA A 200 3.39 -11.45 9.02
C ALA A 200 3.00 -10.91 10.41
N GLY A 201 3.54 -11.51 11.46
CA GLY A 201 3.22 -11.10 12.83
C GLY A 201 1.76 -11.36 13.25
N VAL A 202 1.15 -12.41 12.71
CA VAL A 202 -0.19 -12.90 13.05
C VAL A 202 -0.05 -14.23 13.80
N ASN A 203 -0.93 -14.48 14.78
CA ASN A 203 -0.93 -15.74 15.48
C ASN A 203 -1.23 -16.90 14.51
N VAL A 204 -0.27 -17.76 14.27
CA VAL A 204 -0.37 -18.86 13.30
C VAL A 204 -1.46 -19.88 13.65
N ASP A 205 -1.82 -20.02 14.92
CA ASP A 205 -2.87 -20.94 15.37
C ASP A 205 -4.28 -20.53 14.91
N THR A 206 -4.46 -19.27 14.48
CA THR A 206 -5.73 -18.73 13.96
C THR A 206 -5.85 -18.80 12.44
N ILE A 207 -4.83 -19.32 11.77
CA ILE A 207 -4.76 -19.53 10.33
C ILE A 207 -4.96 -21.02 10.06
N PRO A 208 -5.71 -21.45 9.01
CA PRO A 208 -5.91 -22.86 8.73
C PRO A 208 -4.61 -23.65 8.69
N THR A 209 -4.69 -24.89 9.18
CA THR A 209 -3.58 -25.84 9.09
C THR A 209 -3.37 -26.22 7.63
N GLY A 210 -2.18 -26.18 7.19
CA GLY A 210 -1.81 -26.36 5.79
C GLY A 210 -0.79 -25.32 5.42
N GLY A 211 -0.16 -25.52 4.32
CA GLY A 211 0.88 -24.65 3.88
C GLY A 211 1.20 -24.84 2.42
N TRP A 212 2.04 -23.97 1.98
CA TRP A 212 2.59 -23.98 0.64
C TRP A 212 3.15 -25.35 0.25
N PRO A 213 2.93 -25.87 -0.94
CA PRO A 213 2.22 -25.24 -2.07
C PRO A 213 0.74 -25.61 -2.19
N TYR A 214 0.22 -26.44 -1.31
CA TYR A 214 -1.14 -26.96 -1.41
C TYR A 214 -2.17 -25.94 -0.99
N GLU A 215 -1.80 -25.12 0.02
CA GLU A 215 -2.58 -23.98 0.47
C GLU A 215 -1.78 -22.69 0.17
N PRO A 216 -2.44 -21.57 -0.15
CA PRO A 216 -1.76 -20.35 -0.56
C PRO A 216 -1.18 -19.54 0.60
N TYR A 217 -0.82 -20.18 1.71
CA TYR A 217 -0.50 -19.51 2.98
C TYR A 217 1.01 -19.45 3.23
N THR A 218 1.55 -18.24 3.30
CA THR A 218 2.89 -17.94 3.78
C THR A 218 2.79 -17.34 5.18
N LYS A 219 3.44 -17.94 6.16
CA LYS A 219 3.32 -17.59 7.59
C LYS A 219 4.67 -17.19 8.17
N GLU A 220 4.77 -15.93 8.59
CA GLU A 220 5.91 -15.36 9.28
C GLU A 220 5.47 -14.97 10.70
N GLU A 221 6.04 -15.61 11.73
CA GLU A 221 5.58 -15.47 13.12
C GLU A 221 5.70 -14.04 13.63
N THR A 222 6.79 -13.35 13.27
CA THR A 222 7.07 -11.99 13.72
C THR A 222 7.34 -11.05 12.57
N VAL A 223 7.13 -9.77 12.82
CA VAL A 223 7.59 -8.66 11.98
C VAL A 223 8.89 -8.13 12.57
N PRO A 224 10.03 -8.21 11.85
CA PRO A 224 11.32 -7.89 12.43
C PRO A 224 11.47 -6.43 12.85
N LYS A 225 10.93 -5.49 12.08
CA LYS A 225 10.95 -4.07 12.42
C LYS A 225 9.82 -3.33 11.69
N ILE A 226 9.03 -2.58 12.43
CA ILE A 226 7.99 -1.70 11.86
C ILE A 226 7.80 -0.46 12.74
N GLN A 227 7.54 0.66 12.11
CA GLN A 227 6.87 1.81 12.71
C GLN A 227 5.51 1.92 12.06
N GLU A 228 4.43 1.81 12.83
CA GLU A 228 3.08 1.91 12.30
C GLU A 228 2.84 3.30 11.70
N LYS A 229 2.00 3.37 10.69
CA LYS A 229 1.68 4.62 9.99
C LYS A 229 1.26 5.72 10.98
N PRO A 230 1.81 6.93 10.91
CA PRO A 230 1.28 8.07 11.63
C PRO A 230 -0.18 8.34 11.27
N TYR A 231 -0.99 8.80 12.22
CA TYR A 231 -2.40 9.07 12.01
C TYR A 231 -2.86 10.37 12.68
N LEU A 232 -3.86 11.01 12.06
CA LEU A 232 -4.42 12.27 12.57
C LEU A 232 -5.30 11.98 13.80
N VAL A 233 -5.17 12.81 14.83
CA VAL A 233 -5.92 12.73 16.09
C VAL A 233 -6.51 14.08 16.43
N TYR A 234 -7.67 14.10 17.05
CA TYR A 234 -8.27 15.27 17.71
C TYR A 234 -8.42 15.00 19.20
N ASP A 235 -7.88 15.89 19.98
CA ASP A 235 -7.97 15.89 21.44
C ASP A 235 -8.59 17.22 21.91
N GLU A 236 -9.49 17.18 22.88
CA GLU A 236 -10.23 18.36 23.35
C GLU A 236 -9.32 19.43 23.95
N ASP A 237 -8.22 19.03 24.59
CA ASP A 237 -7.26 19.94 25.19
C ASP A 237 -6.18 20.39 24.20
N ASN A 238 -5.64 19.45 23.42
CA ASN A 238 -4.48 19.64 22.53
C ASN A 238 -4.85 19.94 21.08
N GLY A 239 -6.13 19.88 20.70
CA GLY A 239 -6.57 20.10 19.31
C GLY A 239 -6.12 18.99 18.35
N TYR A 240 -5.99 19.35 17.08
CA TYR A 240 -5.50 18.43 16.04
C TYR A 240 -3.99 18.22 16.15
N GLY A 241 -3.56 17.01 15.87
CA GLY A 241 -2.17 16.63 15.74
C GLY A 241 -2.00 15.29 15.04
N VAL A 242 -0.76 14.95 14.76
CA VAL A 242 -0.40 13.67 14.17
C VAL A 242 0.28 12.82 15.24
N MET A 243 -0.31 11.66 15.50
CA MET A 243 0.27 10.65 16.36
C MET A 243 1.27 9.82 15.57
N VAL A 244 2.52 9.77 16.02
CA VAL A 244 3.60 8.94 15.46
C VAL A 244 3.86 7.79 16.43
N PRO A 245 3.44 6.56 16.09
CA PRO A 245 3.65 5.40 16.94
C PRO A 245 5.13 5.07 17.16
N GLU A 246 5.45 4.49 18.31
CA GLU A 246 6.79 4.00 18.60
C GLU A 246 7.14 2.82 17.66
N LYS A 247 8.41 2.73 17.28
CA LYS A 247 8.94 1.62 16.50
C LYS A 247 8.88 0.31 17.29
N ARG A 248 8.46 -0.78 16.65
CA ARG A 248 8.40 -2.13 17.20
C ARG A 248 9.39 -3.03 16.48
N THR A 249 9.97 -3.99 17.21
CA THR A 249 10.89 -5.00 16.66
C THR A 249 10.44 -6.38 17.10
N GLU A 250 10.69 -7.39 16.27
CA GLU A 250 10.31 -8.79 16.51
C GLU A 250 8.89 -8.90 17.08
N CYS A 251 7.94 -8.21 16.45
CA CYS A 251 6.61 -8.01 17.00
C CYS A 251 5.55 -8.88 16.33
N GLN A 252 4.54 -9.22 17.13
CA GLN A 252 3.33 -9.94 16.73
C GLN A 252 2.09 -9.23 17.26
N GLY A 253 0.98 -9.33 16.53
CA GLY A 253 -0.32 -8.77 16.93
C GLY A 253 -0.38 -7.24 16.87
N ILE A 254 -1.52 -6.71 17.23
CA ILE A 254 -1.83 -5.27 17.18
C ILE A 254 -0.96 -4.44 18.12
N SER A 255 -0.75 -3.17 17.76
CA SER A 255 0.12 -2.25 18.52
C SER A 255 -0.58 -1.53 19.68
N TRP A 256 -1.89 -1.57 19.73
CA TRP A 256 -2.73 -0.74 20.61
C TRP A 256 -3.52 -1.50 21.68
N GLU A 257 -3.33 -2.82 21.81
CA GLU A 257 -4.07 -3.66 22.78
C GLU A 257 -3.83 -3.24 24.24
N ASN A 258 -2.61 -2.82 24.56
CA ASN A 258 -2.21 -2.37 25.90
C ASN A 258 -1.94 -0.86 25.98
N GLY A 259 -2.63 -0.07 25.17
CA GLY A 259 -2.41 1.36 25.03
C GLY A 259 -1.45 1.73 23.91
N VAL A 260 -1.37 3.02 23.62
CA VAL A 260 -0.53 3.58 22.56
C VAL A 260 0.75 4.16 23.16
N LYS A 261 1.87 3.85 22.51
CA LYS A 261 3.18 4.46 22.77
C LYS A 261 3.62 5.25 21.55
N GLY A 262 4.10 6.45 21.76
CA GLY A 262 4.60 7.29 20.67
C GLY A 262 4.59 8.78 20.99
N THR A 263 4.62 9.59 19.94
CA THR A 263 4.68 11.05 20.07
C THR A 263 3.53 11.71 19.30
N PHE A 264 2.79 12.55 19.99
CA PHE A 264 1.79 13.45 19.40
C PHE A 264 2.48 14.75 18.99
N TYR A 265 2.41 15.07 17.71
CA TYR A 265 2.89 16.33 17.15
C TYR A 265 1.69 17.24 16.86
N SER A 266 1.55 18.33 17.60
CA SER A 266 0.46 19.30 17.39
C SER A 266 0.44 19.82 15.95
N LEU A 267 -0.75 20.06 15.41
CA LEU A 267 -0.89 20.56 14.03
C LEU A 267 -0.23 21.92 13.80
N ASN A 268 0.02 22.71 14.85
CA ASN A 268 0.76 23.97 14.76
C ASN A 268 2.25 23.79 14.34
N MET A 269 2.78 22.56 14.42
CA MET A 269 4.11 22.20 13.91
C MET A 269 4.10 21.83 12.42
N PHE A 270 2.94 21.84 11.78
CA PHE A 270 2.76 21.48 10.37
C PHE A 270 2.46 22.72 9.52
N TYR A 271 2.98 22.69 8.30
CA TYR A 271 2.41 23.46 7.22
C TYR A 271 1.24 22.67 6.64
N VAL A 272 0.04 23.22 6.73
CA VAL A 272 -1.16 22.59 6.18
C VAL A 272 -1.37 23.13 4.78
N ALA A 273 -1.05 22.32 3.78
CA ALA A 273 -1.12 22.73 2.38
C ALA A 273 -2.53 22.55 1.79
N ASP A 274 -2.90 23.46 0.91
CA ASP A 274 -4.14 23.45 0.14
C ASP A 274 -3.82 23.40 -1.36
N ALA A 275 -4.30 22.36 -2.05
CA ALA A 275 -4.02 22.13 -3.47
C ALA A 275 -4.44 23.28 -4.41
N GLN A 276 -5.33 24.19 -3.97
CA GLN A 276 -5.75 25.34 -4.75
C GLN A 276 -4.87 26.58 -4.55
N LYS A 277 -4.06 26.60 -3.52
CA LYS A 277 -3.25 27.77 -3.12
C LYS A 277 -1.76 27.51 -3.19
N ASP A 278 -1.35 26.26 -2.91
CA ASP A 278 0.05 25.91 -2.72
C ASP A 278 0.66 25.28 -3.98
N ASN A 279 1.94 25.53 -4.15
CA ASN A 279 2.79 24.97 -5.19
C ASN A 279 4.08 24.42 -4.57
N ALA A 280 4.99 23.93 -5.38
CA ALA A 280 6.25 23.39 -4.89
C ALA A 280 7.10 24.41 -4.12
N ASP A 281 7.06 25.70 -4.49
CA ASP A 281 7.84 26.73 -3.78
C ASP A 281 7.33 26.99 -2.37
N THR A 282 6.00 27.11 -2.18
CA THR A 282 5.40 27.34 -0.86
C THR A 282 5.65 26.17 0.07
N ILE A 283 5.49 24.95 -0.44
CA ILE A 283 5.71 23.72 0.33
C ILE A 283 7.20 23.56 0.69
N ASN A 284 8.10 23.69 -0.28
CA ASN A 284 9.55 23.57 -0.04
C ASN A 284 10.07 24.63 0.93
N LYS A 285 9.52 25.85 0.88
CA LYS A 285 9.87 26.90 1.83
C LYS A 285 9.50 26.50 3.26
N ALA A 286 8.29 25.99 3.47
CA ALA A 286 7.83 25.56 4.79
C ALA A 286 8.67 24.39 5.35
N LEU A 287 9.00 23.41 4.51
CA LEU A 287 9.85 22.28 4.87
C LEU A 287 11.26 22.76 5.26
N LYS A 288 11.85 23.70 4.50
CA LYS A 288 13.15 24.29 4.80
C LYS A 288 13.17 25.13 6.08
N GLU A 289 12.02 25.67 6.49
CA GLU A 289 11.82 26.36 7.77
C GLU A 289 11.61 25.37 8.94
N GLY A 290 11.73 24.06 8.71
CA GLY A 290 11.61 23.00 9.70
C GLY A 290 10.17 22.60 10.05
N LYS A 291 9.17 22.99 9.25
CA LYS A 291 7.80 22.52 9.42
C LYS A 291 7.62 21.11 8.91
N ASN A 292 6.77 20.34 9.57
CA ASN A 292 6.16 19.14 8.98
C ASN A 292 5.15 19.55 7.92
N LEU A 293 4.70 18.62 7.11
CA LEU A 293 3.74 18.86 6.03
C LEU A 293 2.47 18.00 6.19
N LEU A 294 1.31 18.65 6.16
CA LEU A 294 0.02 17.97 5.98
C LEU A 294 -0.55 18.43 4.64
N LEU A 295 -0.81 17.46 3.76
CA LEU A 295 -1.46 17.67 2.46
C LEU A 295 -2.96 17.42 2.61
N THR A 296 -3.79 18.44 2.47
CA THR A 296 -5.26 18.29 2.49
C THR A 296 -5.75 17.60 1.21
N PRO A 297 -6.97 17.00 1.21
CA PRO A 297 -7.47 16.28 0.06
C PRO A 297 -7.53 17.14 -1.20
N GLY A 298 -6.80 16.73 -2.24
CA GLY A 298 -6.72 17.45 -3.51
C GLY A 298 -5.63 16.92 -4.43
N ILE A 299 -5.52 17.53 -5.61
CA ILE A 299 -4.48 17.26 -6.59
C ILE A 299 -3.54 18.47 -6.64
N TYR A 300 -2.29 18.27 -6.24
CA TYR A 300 -1.23 19.26 -6.22
C TYR A 300 -0.42 19.17 -7.50
N THR A 301 -0.45 20.22 -8.32
CA THR A 301 0.33 20.31 -9.55
C THR A 301 1.69 20.92 -9.24
N LEU A 302 2.76 20.16 -9.47
CA LEU A 302 4.11 20.52 -9.09
C LEU A 302 5.00 20.74 -10.32
N ASP A 303 5.60 21.90 -10.45
CA ASP A 303 6.55 22.26 -11.52
C ASP A 303 8.01 21.92 -11.16
N LYS A 304 8.26 21.55 -9.92
CA LYS A 304 9.54 21.07 -9.40
C LYS A 304 9.33 20.08 -8.24
N PRO A 305 10.35 19.30 -7.85
CA PRO A 305 10.23 18.35 -6.75
C PRO A 305 9.90 18.99 -5.41
N ILE A 306 9.15 18.28 -4.58
CA ILE A 306 9.13 18.50 -3.14
C ILE A 306 10.39 17.86 -2.57
N THR A 307 11.18 18.64 -1.83
CA THR A 307 12.47 18.23 -1.27
C THR A 307 12.42 18.20 0.24
N VAL A 308 12.79 17.06 0.83
CA VAL A 308 12.84 16.85 2.28
C VAL A 308 14.29 16.60 2.67
N GLU A 309 14.91 17.53 3.41
CA GLU A 309 16.32 17.48 3.80
C GLU A 309 16.50 17.30 5.31
N GLU A 310 15.51 17.77 6.10
CA GLU A 310 15.57 17.70 7.54
C GLU A 310 15.15 16.33 8.06
N LYS A 311 15.91 15.80 9.02
CA LYS A 311 15.57 14.54 9.68
C LYS A 311 14.27 14.68 10.48
N ASP A 312 13.60 13.56 10.69
CA ASP A 312 12.37 13.44 11.48
C ASP A 312 11.19 14.27 10.95
N THR A 313 11.27 14.70 9.68
CA THR A 313 10.16 15.41 9.02
C THR A 313 9.01 14.44 8.76
N ILE A 314 7.81 14.84 9.17
CA ILE A 314 6.58 14.10 8.92
C ILE A 314 5.88 14.68 7.69
N ILE A 315 5.58 13.84 6.70
CA ILE A 315 4.71 14.18 5.58
C ILE A 315 3.46 13.33 5.68
N TYR A 316 2.33 13.97 5.91
CA TYR A 316 1.04 13.30 6.05
C TYR A 316 0.09 13.70 4.91
N GLY A 317 -0.23 12.75 4.04
CA GLY A 317 -1.25 12.92 2.99
C GLY A 317 -2.62 12.48 3.48
N MET A 318 -3.60 13.36 3.40
CA MET A 318 -4.97 13.10 3.82
C MET A 318 -5.91 12.96 2.61
N GLY A 319 -6.87 12.04 2.66
CA GLY A 319 -7.87 11.87 1.60
C GLY A 319 -7.29 11.47 0.24
N LEU A 320 -6.23 10.67 0.24
CA LEU A 320 -5.50 10.29 -0.99
C LEU A 320 -4.94 11.52 -1.74
N ALA A 321 -4.45 12.55 -1.02
CA ALA A 321 -3.80 13.72 -1.61
C ALA A 321 -2.78 13.27 -2.69
N THR A 322 -2.91 13.84 -3.87
CA THR A 322 -2.19 13.38 -5.06
C THR A 322 -1.22 14.43 -5.55
N LEU A 323 0.05 14.07 -5.68
CA LEU A 323 1.08 14.93 -6.26
C LEU A 323 1.24 14.61 -7.74
N VAL A 324 1.06 15.63 -8.58
CA VAL A 324 1.19 15.51 -10.05
C VAL A 324 2.30 16.42 -10.49
N SER A 325 3.37 15.86 -11.06
CA SER A 325 4.46 16.67 -11.55
C SER A 325 4.28 17.08 -13.00
N THR A 326 4.70 18.30 -13.36
CA THR A 326 4.60 18.92 -14.67
C THR A 326 5.98 19.25 -15.23
N ASN A 327 6.06 19.75 -16.46
CA ASN A 327 7.29 20.26 -17.11
C ASN A 327 8.41 19.23 -17.32
N GLY A 328 8.05 17.99 -17.66
CA GLY A 328 9.01 16.92 -17.95
C GLY A 328 9.55 16.22 -16.71
N ASN A 329 8.93 16.50 -15.57
CA ASN A 329 8.98 15.66 -14.38
C ASN A 329 7.73 14.78 -14.38
N ALA A 330 7.70 13.67 -15.08
CA ALA A 330 6.68 12.62 -15.09
C ALA A 330 5.28 12.92 -15.68
N CYS A 331 4.82 14.14 -15.90
CA CYS A 331 3.41 14.42 -16.22
C CYS A 331 3.12 15.32 -17.42
N GLU A 332 4.04 15.60 -18.34
CA GLU A 332 3.69 16.42 -19.49
C GLU A 332 3.70 15.75 -20.86
N ALA A 333 2.75 16.25 -21.67
CA ALA A 333 2.68 16.05 -23.10
C ALA A 333 3.99 16.49 -23.76
N GLY A 334 4.86 15.57 -24.09
CA GLY A 334 6.09 15.84 -24.80
C GLY A 334 7.04 14.66 -24.73
N ASP A 335 8.10 14.71 -25.50
CA ASP A 335 9.11 13.65 -25.58
C ASP A 335 10.01 13.54 -24.34
N LYS A 336 9.72 14.27 -23.26
CA LYS A 336 10.55 14.28 -22.06
C LYS A 336 10.06 13.23 -21.06
N GLN A 337 10.97 12.37 -20.67
CA GLN A 337 10.80 11.32 -19.66
C GLN A 337 11.45 11.78 -18.35
N SER A 338 10.72 11.65 -17.23
CA SER A 338 11.31 11.88 -15.91
C SER A 338 12.24 10.74 -15.51
N GLU A 339 13.26 11.06 -14.71
CA GLU A 339 14.12 10.00 -14.15
C GLU A 339 13.34 9.17 -13.12
N THR A 340 12.63 9.81 -12.19
CA THR A 340 11.87 9.11 -11.13
C THR A 340 10.78 9.99 -10.54
N LEU A 341 9.69 9.38 -10.06
CA LEU A 341 8.62 10.08 -9.32
C LEU A 341 8.98 10.25 -7.85
N LEU A 342 9.59 9.23 -7.24
CA LEU A 342 10.11 9.29 -5.89
C LEU A 342 11.58 8.85 -5.89
N LYS A 343 12.46 9.73 -5.37
CA LYS A 343 13.87 9.41 -5.13
C LYS A 343 14.17 9.54 -3.63
N VAL A 344 14.65 8.47 -3.03
CA VAL A 344 15.02 8.41 -1.62
C VAL A 344 16.54 8.31 -1.49
N GLY A 345 17.17 9.39 -1.08
CA GLY A 345 18.62 9.49 -0.91
C GLY A 345 19.42 9.73 -2.19
N ASN A 346 20.68 10.06 -2.03
CA ASN A 346 21.65 10.24 -3.12
C ASN A 346 22.08 8.89 -3.70
N GLU A 347 22.79 8.88 -4.84
CA GLU A 347 23.14 7.65 -5.56
C GLU A 347 24.08 6.70 -4.81
N LYS A 348 24.75 7.18 -3.77
CA LYS A 348 25.67 6.39 -2.93
C LYS A 348 25.45 6.75 -1.47
N ALA A 349 24.46 6.11 -0.84
CA ALA A 349 24.28 6.23 0.59
C ALA A 349 25.30 5.34 1.31
N GLU A 350 26.24 5.95 2.02
CA GLU A 350 27.22 5.25 2.87
C GLU A 350 26.78 5.22 4.35
N VAL A 351 25.70 5.94 4.69
CA VAL A 351 25.27 6.14 6.08
C VAL A 351 24.16 5.16 6.43
N SER A 352 24.35 4.42 7.53
CA SER A 352 23.29 3.66 8.17
C SER A 352 22.56 4.53 9.20
N HIS A 353 21.23 4.38 9.25
CA HIS A 353 20.36 5.01 10.25
C HIS A 353 19.32 4.02 10.77
N SER A 354 19.75 2.79 11.01
CA SER A 354 18.90 1.67 11.42
C SER A 354 18.09 1.92 12.71
N ASP A 355 18.58 2.83 13.58
CA ASP A 355 17.86 3.22 14.79
C ASP A 355 16.71 4.21 14.51
N ASN A 356 16.77 4.91 13.38
CA ASN A 356 15.76 5.86 12.92
C ASN A 356 15.53 5.71 11.40
N PRO A 357 14.87 4.65 10.95
CA PRO A 357 14.67 4.36 9.54
C PRO A 357 13.76 5.39 8.87
N ILE A 358 13.95 5.59 7.57
CA ILE A 358 12.99 6.30 6.74
C ILE A 358 11.79 5.38 6.52
N CYS A 359 10.58 5.85 6.88
CA CYS A 359 9.37 5.06 6.79
C CYS A 359 8.39 5.65 5.78
N PHE A 360 7.85 4.81 4.92
CA PHE A 360 6.77 5.14 4.00
C PHE A 360 5.60 4.19 4.24
N SER A 361 4.39 4.73 4.35
CA SER A 361 3.17 3.94 4.51
C SER A 361 2.11 4.40 3.54
N ASP A 362 1.46 3.45 2.83
CA ASP A 362 0.38 3.71 1.88
C ASP A 362 0.76 4.72 0.80
N VAL A 363 1.90 4.50 0.14
CA VAL A 363 2.38 5.36 -0.94
C VAL A 363 2.16 4.67 -2.28
N TYR A 364 1.43 5.35 -3.16
CA TYR A 364 0.99 4.79 -4.42
C TYR A 364 1.43 5.64 -5.59
N PHE A 365 1.77 5.00 -6.70
CA PHE A 365 2.29 5.64 -7.91
C PHE A 365 1.50 5.22 -9.13
N ARG A 366 1.21 6.17 -10.01
CA ARG A 366 0.51 5.89 -11.26
C ARG A 366 1.16 6.61 -12.44
N VAL A 367 1.44 5.88 -13.50
CA VAL A 367 1.96 6.41 -14.76
C VAL A 367 0.91 6.25 -15.84
N GLY A 368 0.25 7.34 -16.26
CA GLY A 368 -0.90 7.31 -17.20
C GLY A 368 -2.24 7.01 -16.53
N GLY A 369 -3.25 6.67 -17.30
CA GLY A 369 -4.58 6.22 -16.85
C GLY A 369 -5.59 7.32 -16.54
N ALA A 370 -5.16 8.58 -16.48
CA ALA A 370 -6.02 9.77 -16.31
C ALA A 370 -5.70 10.80 -17.39
N ASN A 371 -6.23 12.01 -17.27
CA ASN A 371 -5.98 13.09 -18.22
C ASN A 371 -4.51 13.51 -18.38
N TYR A 372 -3.61 12.92 -17.61
CA TYR A 372 -2.18 13.23 -17.61
C TYR A 372 -1.41 12.22 -18.45
N LYS A 373 -0.49 12.71 -19.30
CA LYS A 373 0.48 11.88 -20.01
C LYS A 373 1.71 11.69 -19.14
N GLY A 374 1.97 10.47 -18.69
CA GLY A 374 3.09 10.16 -17.82
C GLY A 374 4.16 9.33 -18.54
N LYS A 375 5.43 9.76 -18.41
CA LYS A 375 6.60 8.97 -18.85
C LYS A 375 7.67 9.05 -17.78
N VAL A 376 8.19 7.91 -17.35
CA VAL A 376 9.22 7.84 -16.31
C VAL A 376 10.22 6.72 -16.62
N LYS A 377 11.48 6.87 -16.23
CA LYS A 377 12.49 5.83 -16.41
C LYS A 377 12.40 4.76 -15.33
N ASN A 378 12.48 5.18 -14.07
CA ASN A 378 12.22 4.35 -12.89
C ASN A 378 11.14 5.04 -12.06
N CYS A 379 10.01 4.39 -11.81
CA CYS A 379 8.93 5.07 -11.09
C CYS A 379 9.36 5.43 -9.67
N VAL A 380 10.05 4.52 -8.99
CA VAL A 380 10.60 4.73 -7.64
C VAL A 380 12.08 4.33 -7.62
N THR A 381 12.92 5.15 -6.97
CA THR A 381 14.33 4.84 -6.74
C THR A 381 14.68 5.04 -5.27
N ILE A 382 15.11 3.98 -4.60
CA ILE A 382 15.53 3.99 -3.20
C ILE A 382 17.03 3.76 -3.14
N ASN A 383 17.79 4.82 -2.84
CA ASN A 383 19.26 4.78 -2.70
C ASN A 383 19.70 4.82 -1.24
N SER A 384 18.84 5.29 -0.32
CA SER A 384 19.12 5.29 1.10
C SER A 384 19.07 3.90 1.70
N ASN A 385 19.92 3.65 2.68
CA ASN A 385 19.88 2.48 3.53
C ASN A 385 18.73 2.57 4.54
N ASP A 386 18.41 1.44 5.20
CA ASP A 386 17.49 1.39 6.35
C ASP A 386 16.12 2.04 6.06
N VAL A 387 15.51 1.75 4.93
CA VAL A 387 14.18 2.22 4.53
C VAL A 387 13.14 1.14 4.81
N ILE A 388 12.01 1.53 5.37
CA ILE A 388 10.84 0.67 5.54
C ILE A 388 9.72 1.18 4.63
N GLY A 389 9.29 0.35 3.68
CA GLY A 389 8.09 0.57 2.87
C GLY A 389 6.97 -0.35 3.32
N ASP A 390 5.77 0.21 3.53
CA ASP A 390 4.62 -0.51 4.06
C ASP A 390 3.38 -0.19 3.23
N ASN A 391 3.01 -1.12 2.34
CA ASN A 391 1.94 -1.00 1.36
C ASN A 391 2.21 0.00 0.23
N PHE A 392 2.96 -0.45 -0.77
CA PHE A 392 3.26 0.30 -1.99
C PHE A 392 2.51 -0.29 -3.18
N TRP A 393 1.88 0.55 -3.98
CA TRP A 393 1.49 0.19 -5.34
C TRP A 393 2.17 1.08 -6.36
N VAL A 394 2.95 0.46 -7.24
CA VAL A 394 3.70 1.10 -8.30
C VAL A 394 3.12 0.62 -9.62
N TRP A 395 2.34 1.48 -10.28
CA TRP A 395 1.48 1.09 -11.39
C TRP A 395 1.76 1.89 -12.66
N ARG A 396 2.16 1.20 -13.70
CA ARG A 396 2.02 1.72 -15.06
C ARG A 396 0.61 1.37 -15.52
N ALA A 397 -0.26 2.36 -15.67
CA ALA A 397 -1.66 2.11 -15.99
C ALA A 397 -1.82 1.30 -17.28
N ASP A 398 -2.63 0.25 -17.23
CA ASP A 398 -2.98 -0.65 -18.33
C ASP A 398 -4.33 -0.32 -18.96
N HIS A 399 -5.08 0.57 -18.33
CA HIS A 399 -6.39 1.07 -18.79
C HIS A 399 -6.61 2.54 -18.39
N GLY A 400 -7.66 3.16 -18.93
CA GLY A 400 -7.92 4.60 -18.80
C GLY A 400 -7.35 5.40 -19.98
N ASP A 401 -7.26 6.72 -19.82
CA ASP A 401 -6.75 7.62 -20.85
C ASP A 401 -5.22 7.65 -20.88
N ASN A 402 -4.65 7.98 -22.04
CA ASN A 402 -3.19 8.10 -22.22
C ASN A 402 -2.40 6.84 -21.86
N VAL A 403 -2.94 5.68 -22.21
CA VAL A 403 -2.38 4.36 -21.97
C VAL A 403 -2.02 3.69 -23.30
N GLY A 404 -0.86 3.04 -23.35
CA GLY A 404 -0.37 2.28 -24.49
C GLY A 404 1.15 2.14 -24.48
N TRP A 405 1.68 1.19 -25.25
CA TRP A 405 3.11 0.86 -25.24
C TRP A 405 4.03 2.07 -25.43
N ASP A 406 3.66 2.98 -26.36
CA ASP A 406 4.43 4.18 -26.68
C ASP A 406 3.88 5.46 -25.99
N MET A 407 2.81 5.35 -25.21
CA MET A 407 2.13 6.52 -24.62
C MET A 407 2.60 6.78 -23.18
N ASN A 408 2.37 5.86 -22.27
CA ASN A 408 2.82 5.95 -20.88
C ASN A 408 4.07 5.09 -20.65
N THR A 409 5.17 5.46 -21.35
CA THR A 409 6.41 4.69 -21.30
C THR A 409 7.05 4.73 -19.92
N ALA A 410 7.31 3.56 -19.38
CA ALA A 410 7.96 3.38 -18.08
C ALA A 410 8.72 2.04 -18.09
N PRO A 411 10.05 2.06 -18.32
CA PRO A 411 10.85 0.84 -18.31
C PRO A 411 10.76 0.09 -16.98
N ASN A 412 11.11 0.73 -15.86
CA ASN A 412 11.18 0.04 -14.58
C ASN A 412 10.20 0.60 -13.54
N GLY A 413 9.67 -0.28 -12.69
CA GLY A 413 8.80 0.11 -11.59
C GLY A 413 9.60 0.67 -10.42
N ILE A 414 10.23 -0.19 -9.64
CA ILE A 414 11.02 0.23 -8.48
C ILE A 414 12.46 -0.30 -8.58
N VAL A 415 13.43 0.56 -8.26
CA VAL A 415 14.85 0.23 -8.16
C VAL A 415 15.32 0.52 -6.74
N ILE A 416 15.80 -0.51 -6.05
CA ILE A 416 16.26 -0.44 -4.66
C ILE A 416 17.76 -0.68 -4.63
N ASN A 417 18.53 0.37 -4.38
CA ASN A 417 20.00 0.34 -4.31
C ASN A 417 20.52 0.37 -2.86
N GLY A 418 19.69 0.87 -1.93
CA GLY A 418 20.05 0.98 -0.51
C GLY A 418 20.11 -0.39 0.18
N ASP A 419 20.97 -0.51 1.17
CA ASP A 419 21.08 -1.68 2.02
C ASP A 419 20.03 -1.67 3.16
N ASN A 420 19.69 -2.86 3.69
CA ASN A 420 18.74 -3.05 4.79
C ASN A 420 17.36 -2.44 4.53
N VAL A 421 16.91 -2.43 3.30
CA VAL A 421 15.55 -2.01 2.94
C VAL A 421 14.58 -3.14 3.24
N THR A 422 13.48 -2.82 3.91
CA THR A 422 12.39 -3.76 4.20
C THR A 422 11.11 -3.29 3.55
N MET A 423 10.47 -4.17 2.78
CA MET A 423 9.17 -3.89 2.14
C MET A 423 8.11 -4.86 2.64
N TYR A 424 7.00 -4.31 3.15
CA TYR A 424 5.78 -5.03 3.49
C TYR A 424 4.68 -4.67 2.50
N GLY A 425 4.29 -5.61 1.63
CA GLY A 425 3.28 -5.34 0.61
C GLY A 425 3.76 -4.46 -0.52
N LEU A 426 4.52 -5.04 -1.43
CA LEU A 426 5.00 -4.38 -2.65
C LEU A 426 4.21 -4.91 -3.86
N PHE A 427 3.39 -4.04 -4.43
CA PHE A 427 2.64 -4.31 -5.66
C PHE A 427 3.27 -3.50 -6.80
N VAL A 428 3.70 -4.17 -7.89
CA VAL A 428 4.37 -3.50 -9.02
C VAL A 428 3.89 -4.08 -10.34
N GLU A 429 3.31 -3.24 -11.22
CA GLU A 429 2.57 -3.75 -12.36
C GLU A 429 2.82 -3.01 -13.66
N HIS A 430 2.90 -3.79 -14.74
CA HIS A 430 2.83 -3.42 -16.17
C HIS A 430 4.00 -2.60 -16.71
N PHE A 431 5.12 -2.50 -16.01
CA PHE A 431 6.32 -1.83 -16.51
C PHE A 431 6.93 -2.58 -17.70
N GLN A 432 7.56 -1.84 -18.60
CA GLN A 432 8.00 -2.35 -19.91
C GLN A 432 9.29 -3.16 -19.87
N GLU A 433 10.04 -3.10 -18.76
CA GLU A 433 11.22 -3.91 -18.49
C GLU A 433 11.01 -4.65 -17.15
N TYR A 434 11.86 -4.39 -16.15
CA TYR A 434 11.70 -5.02 -14.83
C TYR A 434 10.65 -4.31 -13.98
N GLN A 435 9.81 -5.08 -13.32
CA GLN A 435 8.88 -4.49 -12.35
C GLN A 435 9.65 -4.05 -11.12
N THR A 436 10.58 -4.89 -10.63
CA THR A 436 11.42 -4.60 -9.48
C THR A 436 12.87 -5.00 -9.75
N ILE A 437 13.80 -4.09 -9.44
CA ILE A 437 15.24 -4.35 -9.41
C ILE A 437 15.75 -4.10 -8.00
N TRP A 438 16.38 -5.09 -7.39
CA TRP A 438 16.91 -5.04 -6.03
C TRP A 438 18.42 -5.24 -6.02
N ASN A 439 19.17 -4.19 -5.70
CA ASN A 439 20.63 -4.16 -5.71
C ASN A 439 21.26 -4.05 -4.32
N GLY A 440 20.45 -3.74 -3.27
CA GLY A 440 20.94 -3.59 -1.90
C GLY A 440 21.07 -4.92 -1.16
N ASN A 441 22.03 -5.02 -0.25
CA ASN A 441 22.19 -6.13 0.67
C ASN A 441 21.30 -5.99 1.93
N GLY A 442 21.06 -7.08 2.65
CA GLY A 442 20.21 -7.08 3.84
C GLY A 442 18.74 -6.80 3.55
N GLY A 443 18.33 -6.95 2.29
CA GLY A 443 16.97 -6.71 1.82
C GLY A 443 15.97 -7.69 2.39
N LYS A 444 14.77 -7.21 2.74
CA LYS A 444 13.67 -8.05 3.21
C LYS A 444 12.38 -7.69 2.51
N LEU A 445 11.69 -8.70 1.96
CA LEU A 445 10.43 -8.52 1.25
C LEU A 445 9.38 -9.49 1.79
N TYR A 446 8.31 -8.93 2.36
CA TYR A 446 7.13 -9.67 2.82
C TYR A 446 5.96 -9.32 1.93
N PHE A 447 5.55 -10.25 1.11
CA PHE A 447 4.53 -10.13 0.09
C PHE A 447 4.93 -9.28 -1.13
N TYR A 448 4.93 -9.91 -2.27
CA TYR A 448 5.08 -9.28 -3.58
C TYR A 448 3.94 -9.69 -4.50
N GLN A 449 3.35 -8.72 -5.19
CA GLN A 449 2.39 -8.96 -6.25
C GLN A 449 2.82 -8.20 -7.49
N SER A 450 2.80 -8.87 -8.63
CA SER A 450 3.22 -8.24 -9.85
C SER A 450 2.51 -8.80 -11.07
N GLU A 451 2.08 -7.89 -11.93
CA GLU A 451 1.54 -8.24 -13.23
C GLU A 451 2.48 -7.77 -14.35
N MET A 452 2.74 -8.69 -15.29
CA MET A 452 3.54 -8.37 -16.47
C MET A 452 2.79 -7.42 -17.41
N PRO A 453 3.48 -6.64 -18.27
CA PRO A 453 2.79 -5.73 -19.18
C PRO A 453 1.83 -6.47 -20.10
N TYR A 454 0.61 -5.96 -20.24
CA TYR A 454 -0.45 -6.53 -21.07
C TYR A 454 -0.31 -6.16 -22.54
N ASP A 455 0.34 -5.03 -22.82
CA ASP A 455 0.33 -4.26 -24.06
C ASP A 455 1.60 -4.36 -24.88
N ALA A 456 2.52 -5.29 -24.56
CA ALA A 456 3.70 -5.53 -25.40
C ALA A 456 3.26 -5.92 -26.82
N PRO A 457 3.66 -5.18 -27.88
CA PRO A 457 3.08 -5.33 -29.20
C PRO A 457 3.53 -6.63 -29.91
N ASN A 458 4.69 -7.15 -29.58
CA ASN A 458 5.19 -8.46 -29.97
C ASN A 458 6.49 -8.79 -29.23
N GLN A 459 6.95 -10.04 -29.34
CA GLN A 459 8.15 -10.53 -28.65
C GLN A 459 9.40 -9.69 -28.90
N LYS A 460 9.58 -9.12 -30.09
CA LYS A 460 10.75 -8.33 -30.44
C LYS A 460 10.90 -7.07 -29.56
N TYR A 461 9.79 -6.50 -29.11
CA TYR A 461 9.78 -5.34 -28.23
C TYR A 461 9.88 -5.69 -26.74
N TYR A 462 9.84 -7.00 -26.42
CA TYR A 462 9.91 -7.47 -25.03
C TYR A 462 11.01 -8.54 -24.90
N MET A 463 12.27 -8.10 -25.02
CA MET A 463 13.46 -8.91 -24.95
C MET A 463 14.47 -8.29 -23.99
N SER A 464 14.96 -9.06 -23.03
CA SER A 464 16.01 -8.66 -22.08
C SER A 464 17.41 -9.11 -22.52
N HIS A 465 18.45 -8.78 -21.72
CA HIS A 465 19.85 -9.20 -21.93
C HIS A 465 20.37 -8.89 -23.34
N ASN A 466 20.15 -7.64 -23.80
CA ASN A 466 20.53 -7.20 -25.15
C ASN A 466 19.90 -8.06 -26.27
N GLY A 467 18.63 -8.41 -26.10
CA GLY A 467 17.87 -9.18 -27.09
C GLY A 467 18.10 -10.68 -27.06
N LYS A 468 18.78 -11.22 -26.05
CA LYS A 468 19.12 -12.64 -25.96
C LYS A 468 18.12 -13.49 -25.20
N VAL A 469 17.35 -12.90 -24.28
CA VAL A 469 16.39 -13.59 -23.44
C VAL A 469 14.99 -13.06 -23.73
N LYS A 470 14.03 -13.95 -23.85
CA LYS A 470 12.62 -13.60 -24.09
C LYS A 470 11.97 -13.06 -22.82
N GLY A 471 11.47 -11.84 -22.89
CA GLY A 471 10.85 -11.13 -21.79
C GLY A 471 11.84 -10.61 -20.75
N TYR A 472 11.32 -9.82 -19.84
CA TYR A 472 11.98 -9.39 -18.61
C TYR A 472 11.36 -10.15 -17.45
N ALA A 473 12.17 -10.61 -16.51
CA ALA A 473 11.64 -11.13 -15.24
C ALA A 473 10.91 -10.01 -14.49
N SER A 474 9.88 -10.35 -13.75
CA SER A 474 9.19 -9.36 -12.90
C SER A 474 10.12 -8.85 -11.80
N PHE A 475 10.76 -9.77 -11.10
CA PHE A 475 11.61 -9.49 -9.95
C PHE A 475 13.06 -9.86 -10.28
N LYS A 476 13.95 -8.86 -10.16
CA LYS A 476 15.39 -9.06 -10.39
C LYS A 476 16.18 -8.67 -9.16
N ILE A 477 17.02 -9.57 -8.68
CA ILE A 477 18.07 -9.28 -7.70
C ILE A 477 19.40 -9.14 -8.45
N GLY A 478 20.15 -8.07 -8.12
CA GLY A 478 21.45 -7.80 -8.77
C GLY A 478 22.51 -8.86 -8.40
N ASP A 479 23.43 -9.13 -9.33
CA ASP A 479 24.46 -10.17 -9.18
C ASP A 479 25.41 -9.93 -7.99
N GLU A 480 25.52 -8.69 -7.50
CA GLU A 480 26.40 -8.32 -6.37
C GLU A 480 25.72 -8.49 -5.00
N VAL A 481 24.43 -8.80 -4.97
CA VAL A 481 23.69 -9.04 -3.71
C VAL A 481 24.08 -10.39 -3.13
N ASN A 482 24.37 -10.41 -1.83
CA ASN A 482 24.77 -11.61 -1.08
C ASN A 482 23.89 -11.88 0.16
N ASP A 483 22.96 -10.99 0.44
CA ASP A 483 22.04 -11.10 1.59
C ASP A 483 20.67 -10.52 1.20
N PHE A 484 19.69 -11.39 1.06
CA PHE A 484 18.32 -11.03 0.72
C PHE A 484 17.36 -12.13 1.19
N TYR A 485 16.25 -11.72 1.76
CA TYR A 485 15.15 -12.61 2.10
C TYR A 485 13.83 -12.09 1.52
N GLY A 486 13.13 -12.92 0.76
CA GLY A 486 11.80 -12.62 0.25
C GLY A 486 10.84 -13.78 0.46
N CYS A 487 9.59 -13.48 0.84
CA CYS A 487 8.57 -14.50 0.99
C CYS A 487 7.20 -14.07 0.44
N GLY A 488 6.46 -15.05 -0.07
CA GLY A 488 5.10 -14.83 -0.58
C GLY A 488 5.08 -13.96 -1.85
N LEU A 489 5.72 -14.42 -2.93
CA LEU A 489 5.76 -13.71 -4.20
C LEU A 489 4.75 -14.29 -5.19
N GLY A 490 3.84 -13.44 -5.71
CA GLY A 490 2.91 -13.77 -6.80
C GLY A 490 3.24 -12.96 -8.07
N ILE A 491 3.47 -13.66 -9.17
CA ILE A 491 3.82 -13.06 -10.47
C ILE A 491 2.83 -13.56 -11.52
N TYR A 492 2.14 -12.62 -12.15
CA TYR A 492 0.97 -12.89 -12.99
C TYR A 492 1.19 -12.41 -14.41
N CYS A 493 0.76 -13.19 -15.39
CA CYS A 493 0.78 -12.76 -16.78
C CYS A 493 -0.60 -12.79 -17.43
N TYR A 494 -0.92 -11.72 -18.13
CA TYR A 494 -2.04 -11.57 -19.03
C TYR A 494 -1.58 -10.77 -20.25
N ASN A 495 -0.87 -11.42 -21.17
CA ASN A 495 -0.42 -10.76 -22.39
C ASN A 495 -1.60 -10.65 -23.37
N ARG A 496 -2.30 -9.52 -23.30
CA ARG A 496 -3.54 -9.26 -24.02
C ARG A 496 -3.32 -9.13 -25.52
N ASP A 497 -2.30 -8.37 -25.90
CA ASP A 497 -2.17 -7.86 -27.26
C ASP A 497 -1.31 -8.76 -28.17
N ALA A 498 -0.42 -9.60 -27.62
CA ALA A 498 0.43 -10.49 -28.38
C ALA A 498 0.82 -11.76 -27.61
N ASN A 499 1.24 -12.78 -28.37
CA ASN A 499 1.84 -13.99 -27.80
C ASN A 499 3.27 -13.70 -27.35
N ILE A 500 3.44 -13.43 -26.07
CA ILE A 500 4.71 -13.12 -25.43
C ILE A 500 5.17 -14.30 -24.58
N GLU A 501 6.36 -14.78 -24.84
CA GLU A 501 7.04 -15.73 -23.96
C GLU A 501 7.95 -14.98 -23.00
N ILE A 502 7.80 -15.25 -21.71
CA ILE A 502 8.62 -14.70 -20.64
C ILE A 502 9.43 -15.84 -20.06
N PHE A 503 10.75 -15.74 -20.15
CA PHE A 503 11.64 -16.84 -19.77
C PHE A 503 11.54 -17.18 -18.28
N SER A 504 11.47 -16.18 -17.41
CA SER A 504 11.41 -16.39 -15.96
C SER A 504 10.56 -15.35 -15.26
N GLY A 505 9.86 -15.76 -14.20
CA GLY A 505 9.14 -14.86 -13.31
C GLY A 505 10.08 -14.02 -12.44
N ALA A 506 11.14 -14.65 -11.92
CA ALA A 506 12.17 -13.98 -11.12
C ALA A 506 13.58 -14.35 -11.63
N GLU A 507 14.51 -13.41 -11.54
CA GLU A 507 15.94 -13.53 -11.89
C GLU A 507 16.77 -13.15 -10.68
N ILE A 508 17.46 -14.12 -10.07
CA ILE A 508 18.22 -13.93 -8.84
C ILE A 508 19.59 -14.62 -8.92
N PRO A 509 20.62 -14.13 -8.21
CA PRO A 509 21.91 -14.79 -8.18
C PRO A 509 21.86 -16.11 -7.41
N ASP A 510 22.59 -17.13 -7.90
CA ASP A 510 22.73 -18.41 -7.24
C ASP A 510 23.80 -18.31 -6.15
N LYS A 511 23.40 -17.83 -4.96
CA LYS A 511 24.29 -17.58 -3.82
C LYS A 511 23.64 -17.98 -2.51
N ASP A 512 24.45 -18.46 -1.57
CA ASP A 512 24.05 -18.61 -0.17
C ASP A 512 23.66 -17.24 0.40
N GLY A 513 22.58 -17.17 1.19
CA GLY A 513 22.06 -15.95 1.79
C GLY A 513 21.15 -15.12 0.87
N VAL A 514 20.90 -15.56 -0.36
CA VAL A 514 19.88 -14.97 -1.24
C VAL A 514 18.72 -15.96 -1.39
N GLU A 515 17.70 -15.77 -0.55
CA GLU A 515 16.60 -16.71 -0.40
C GLU A 515 15.26 -16.13 -0.83
N ILE A 516 14.49 -16.91 -1.58
CA ILE A 516 13.07 -16.66 -1.89
C ILE A 516 12.25 -17.85 -1.40
N ARG A 517 11.22 -17.59 -0.59
CA ARG A 517 10.25 -18.57 -0.12
C ARG A 517 8.86 -18.33 -0.69
N ASN A 518 8.18 -19.40 -1.05
CA ASN A 518 6.77 -19.38 -1.45
C ASN A 518 6.50 -18.40 -2.60
N ILE A 519 7.03 -18.74 -3.78
CA ILE A 519 6.77 -17.99 -5.01
C ILE A 519 5.84 -18.77 -5.94
N VAL A 520 4.91 -18.05 -6.58
CA VAL A 520 3.99 -18.58 -7.58
C VAL A 520 4.03 -17.72 -8.84
N THR A 521 4.07 -18.36 -10.01
CA THR A 521 3.71 -17.74 -11.28
C THR A 521 2.33 -18.23 -11.70
N VAL A 522 1.52 -17.33 -12.28
CA VAL A 522 0.15 -17.61 -12.70
C VAL A 522 -0.10 -17.06 -14.10
N LYS A 523 -0.72 -17.85 -14.96
CA LYS A 523 -1.31 -17.32 -16.18
C LYS A 523 -2.77 -16.98 -15.92
N LEU A 524 -3.11 -15.70 -15.88
CA LEU A 524 -4.48 -15.23 -15.69
C LEU A 524 -5.35 -15.57 -16.91
N ASN A 525 -4.89 -15.12 -18.09
CA ASN A 525 -5.53 -15.33 -19.39
C ASN A 525 -4.57 -14.82 -20.48
N GLY A 526 -5.10 -14.51 -21.68
CA GLY A 526 -4.34 -13.93 -22.78
C GLY A 526 -3.52 -14.95 -23.57
N GLN A 527 -2.60 -14.42 -24.39
CA GLN A 527 -1.89 -15.21 -25.39
C GLN A 527 -0.50 -15.69 -24.91
N GLY A 528 0.13 -14.97 -23.95
CA GLY A 528 1.50 -15.23 -23.52
C GLY A 528 1.65 -16.36 -22.50
N GLN A 529 2.89 -16.53 -22.03
CA GLN A 529 3.27 -17.56 -21.04
C GLN A 529 4.53 -17.15 -20.27
N ILE A 530 4.69 -17.72 -19.05
CA ILE A 530 5.93 -17.70 -18.29
C ILE A 530 6.48 -19.12 -18.30
N THR A 531 7.74 -19.31 -18.69
CA THR A 531 8.31 -20.65 -18.89
C THR A 531 9.02 -21.22 -17.66
N HIS A 532 9.48 -20.38 -16.73
CA HIS A 532 10.10 -20.78 -15.47
C HIS A 532 9.68 -19.84 -14.33
N VAL A 533 9.72 -20.33 -13.10
CA VAL A 533 9.37 -19.55 -11.91
C VAL A 533 10.53 -18.65 -11.48
N ILE A 534 11.70 -19.24 -11.25
CA ILE A 534 12.95 -18.54 -10.89
C ILE A 534 14.06 -19.04 -11.79
N ASN A 535 14.80 -18.14 -12.42
CA ASN A 535 15.90 -18.46 -13.33
C ASN A 535 15.45 -19.51 -14.38
N ASP A 536 16.12 -20.63 -14.47
CA ASP A 536 15.77 -21.77 -15.33
C ASP A 536 14.99 -22.88 -14.57
N LYS A 537 14.42 -22.58 -13.41
CA LYS A 537 13.75 -23.55 -12.53
C LYS A 537 12.23 -23.30 -12.42
N GLY A 538 11.51 -24.38 -12.13
CA GLY A 538 10.05 -24.38 -11.98
C GLY A 538 9.35 -24.68 -13.30
N ASP A 539 8.06 -25.02 -13.19
CA ASP A 539 7.24 -25.39 -14.33
C ASP A 539 6.73 -24.14 -15.07
N SER A 540 6.32 -24.34 -16.32
CA SER A 540 5.71 -23.27 -17.12
C SER A 540 4.24 -23.11 -16.82
N VAL A 541 3.72 -21.89 -17.02
CA VAL A 541 2.28 -21.58 -17.04
C VAL A 541 1.88 -21.17 -18.45
N THR A 542 1.06 -21.99 -19.10
CA THR A 542 0.75 -21.88 -20.53
C THR A 542 -0.74 -21.76 -20.85
N SER A 543 -1.59 -22.20 -19.94
CA SER A 543 -3.04 -22.15 -20.05
C SER A 543 -3.65 -21.25 -18.96
N SER A 544 -4.81 -20.67 -19.24
CA SER A 544 -5.52 -19.83 -18.26
C SER A 544 -5.79 -20.60 -16.96
N GLY A 545 -5.41 -20.03 -15.84
CA GLY A 545 -5.51 -20.62 -14.51
C GLY A 545 -4.32 -21.51 -14.12
N ASP A 546 -3.38 -21.79 -15.02
CA ASP A 546 -2.15 -22.51 -14.65
C ASP A 546 -1.39 -21.79 -13.57
N THR A 547 -0.88 -22.55 -12.61
CA THR A 547 -0.01 -22.07 -11.52
C THR A 547 1.25 -22.93 -11.45
N ALA A 548 2.39 -22.31 -11.28
CA ALA A 548 3.66 -22.99 -10.99
C ALA A 548 4.29 -22.41 -9.73
N ARG A 549 4.74 -23.27 -8.83
CA ARG A 549 5.15 -22.91 -7.47
C ARG A 549 6.53 -23.45 -7.13
N ILE A 550 7.30 -22.64 -6.39
CA ILE A 550 8.52 -23.07 -5.71
C ILE A 550 8.39 -22.69 -4.24
N GLN A 551 8.67 -23.64 -3.33
CA GLN A 551 8.57 -23.44 -1.90
C GLN A 551 9.77 -22.67 -1.36
N SER A 552 10.98 -23.02 -1.77
CA SER A 552 12.21 -22.36 -1.39
C SER A 552 13.22 -22.40 -2.52
N TYR A 553 13.96 -21.32 -2.70
CA TYR A 553 15.04 -21.22 -3.66
C TYR A 553 16.20 -20.45 -3.04
N GLU A 554 17.36 -21.09 -2.97
CA GLU A 554 18.61 -20.52 -2.50
C GLU A 554 19.78 -21.23 -3.24
N ASN A 555 20.84 -20.51 -3.60
CA ASN A 555 22.06 -21.04 -4.17
C ASN A 555 21.84 -21.97 -5.40
N GLY A 556 20.90 -21.62 -6.28
CA GLY A 556 20.58 -22.44 -7.45
C GLY A 556 19.78 -23.72 -7.17
N GLU A 557 19.49 -24.01 -5.91
CA GLU A 557 18.73 -25.17 -5.47
C GLU A 557 17.29 -24.78 -5.16
N LYS A 558 16.36 -25.66 -5.52
CA LYS A 558 14.95 -25.53 -5.14
C LYS A 558 14.51 -26.73 -4.32
N GLU A 559 13.74 -26.51 -3.27
CA GLU A 559 13.03 -27.60 -2.63
C GLU A 559 11.91 -28.10 -3.54
N LYS A 560 11.90 -29.42 -3.76
CA LYS A 560 10.78 -30.12 -4.39
C LYS A 560 9.76 -30.49 -3.31
N TYR A 561 8.49 -30.40 -3.64
CA TYR A 561 7.39 -30.83 -2.81
C TYR A 561 7.36 -32.32 -2.57
#